data_adee5e957184846e617687742b77297c
#
_entry.id   adee5e957184846e617687742b77297c
#
_cell.length_a   1.000
_cell.length_b   1.000
_cell.length_c   1.000
_cell.angle_alpha   90.00
_cell.angle_beta   90.00
_cell.angle_gamma   90.00
#
_symmetry.space_group_name_H-M   'P 1'
#
loop_
_entity.id
_entity.type
_entity.pdbx_description
1 polymer ?
#
loop_
_entity_poly.entity_id
_entity_poly.type
_entity_poly.pdbx_seq_one_letter_code
_entity_poly.pdbx_strand_id
1 'polypeptide(L)'
;MSIKSYVAWDASVRWFHWINLICIVGLMAIGIVILNSGALDVSDDGKILLKTVHVLIGYVFAFNLLWRLIWAFIGSDRARWRAILPGGKGYLQEVKDYTAAFKAGQPRQYIGHNPLGRIAVVLLLFVLFTQAVTGLVLAGTDIFYPPFGSWIANWIAKPGVDPATLLPYARDSYDAAAYEAMRAFRAPFIEIHEIGFYALLCLIVIHIAAVVVTEIREGGTLISAMFTGKKILTEEPEDLK
;
A
#
# COMPACT_ATOMS: atom_id res chain seq x y z
N MET A 1 -7.37 -10.35 -37.71
CA MET A 1 -7.19 -9.79 -36.35
C MET A 1 -7.39 -8.29 -36.43
N SER A 2 -8.36 -7.72 -35.73
CA SER A 2 -8.55 -6.26 -35.67
C SER A 2 -7.96 -5.74 -34.35
N ILE A 3 -6.87 -5.01 -34.43
CA ILE A 3 -6.27 -4.33 -33.27
C ILE A 3 -7.23 -3.22 -32.82
N LYS A 4 -7.69 -3.29 -31.56
CA LYS A 4 -8.60 -2.29 -30.98
C LYS A 4 -8.02 -1.67 -29.72
N SER A 5 -8.23 -0.37 -29.55
CA SER A 5 -7.83 0.38 -28.36
C SER A 5 -9.00 0.59 -27.41
N TYR A 6 -8.82 0.24 -26.14
CA TYR A 6 -9.84 0.36 -25.09
C TYR A 6 -9.34 1.23 -23.95
N VAL A 7 -10.21 2.06 -23.37
CA VAL A 7 -9.89 2.81 -22.15
C VAL A 7 -9.94 1.84 -20.95
N ALA A 8 -8.80 1.56 -20.37
CA ALA A 8 -8.65 0.64 -19.22
C ALA A 8 -8.67 1.40 -17.90
N TRP A 9 -7.85 2.46 -17.79
CA TRP A 9 -7.65 3.17 -16.52
C TRP A 9 -7.89 4.66 -16.67
N ASP A 10 -8.74 5.21 -15.79
CA ASP A 10 -8.91 6.65 -15.69
C ASP A 10 -7.68 7.34 -15.07
N ALA A 11 -7.64 8.67 -15.16
CA ALA A 11 -6.51 9.45 -14.66
C ALA A 11 -6.30 9.29 -13.15
N SER A 12 -7.39 9.19 -12.37
CA SER A 12 -7.31 9.04 -10.91
C SER A 12 -6.61 7.74 -10.51
N VAL A 13 -6.95 6.60 -11.15
CA VAL A 13 -6.30 5.31 -10.91
C VAL A 13 -4.81 5.37 -11.26
N ARG A 14 -4.46 6.02 -12.37
CA ARG A 14 -3.05 6.14 -12.81
C ARG A 14 -2.23 7.00 -11.86
N TRP A 15 -2.73 8.17 -11.45
CA TRP A 15 -2.07 9.04 -10.48
C TRP A 15 -1.93 8.36 -9.12
N PHE A 16 -2.98 7.68 -8.64
CA PHE A 16 -2.90 6.86 -7.44
C PHE A 16 -1.72 5.88 -7.53
N HIS A 17 -1.62 5.14 -8.62
CA HIS A 17 -0.57 4.13 -8.79
C HIS A 17 0.84 4.74 -8.75
N TRP A 18 1.10 5.83 -9.47
CA TRP A 18 2.43 6.44 -9.53
C TRP A 18 2.83 7.14 -8.24
N ILE A 19 1.92 7.87 -7.60
CA ILE A 19 2.16 8.48 -6.29
C ILE A 19 2.43 7.36 -5.27
N ASN A 20 1.64 6.30 -5.28
CA ASN A 20 1.81 5.17 -4.38
C ASN A 20 3.16 4.48 -4.57
N LEU A 21 3.59 4.26 -5.80
CA LEU A 21 4.91 3.69 -6.13
C LEU A 21 6.05 4.53 -5.54
N ILE A 22 6.03 5.85 -5.77
CA ILE A 22 7.07 6.76 -5.26
C ILE A 22 7.09 6.75 -3.73
N CYS A 23 5.92 6.85 -3.10
CA CYS A 23 5.81 6.80 -1.65
C CYS A 23 6.33 5.47 -1.08
N ILE A 24 5.94 4.33 -1.65
CA ILE A 24 6.37 3.00 -1.19
C ILE A 24 7.88 2.86 -1.30
N VAL A 25 8.50 3.24 -2.41
CA VAL A 25 9.96 3.18 -2.58
C VAL A 25 10.66 4.03 -1.51
N GLY A 26 10.20 5.26 -1.29
CA GLY A 26 10.76 6.14 -0.24
C GLY A 26 10.57 5.58 1.17
N LEU A 27 9.35 5.11 1.49
CA LEU A 27 9.03 4.52 2.79
C LEU A 27 9.84 3.26 3.07
N MET A 28 9.99 2.38 2.08
CA MET A 28 10.78 1.16 2.23
C MET A 28 12.25 1.47 2.42
N ALA A 29 12.82 2.38 1.63
CA ALA A 29 14.23 2.77 1.73
C ALA A 29 14.55 3.35 3.12
N ILE A 30 13.75 4.31 3.61
CA ILE A 30 13.92 4.91 4.94
C ILE A 30 13.60 3.88 6.04
N GLY A 31 12.57 3.07 5.86
CA GLY A 31 12.18 2.01 6.80
C GLY A 31 13.29 1.00 7.06
N ILE A 32 14.03 0.59 6.02
CA ILE A 32 15.21 -0.29 6.15
C ILE A 32 16.28 0.37 7.01
N VAL A 33 16.54 1.67 6.84
CA VAL A 33 17.51 2.39 7.66
C VAL A 33 17.03 2.49 9.11
N ILE A 34 15.76 2.79 9.34
CA ILE A 34 15.16 2.84 10.68
C ILE A 34 15.28 1.47 11.38
N LEU A 35 14.93 0.38 10.68
CA LEU A 35 15.00 -0.98 11.19
C LEU A 35 16.43 -1.37 11.61
N ASN A 36 17.42 -0.91 10.87
CA ASN A 36 18.84 -1.19 11.12
C ASN A 36 19.57 -0.05 11.85
N SER A 37 18.85 0.92 12.41
CA SER A 37 19.44 2.14 12.98
C SER A 37 20.43 1.87 14.13
N GLY A 38 20.25 0.78 14.88
CA GLY A 38 21.21 0.34 15.89
C GLY A 38 22.51 -0.18 15.30
N ALA A 39 22.43 -1.03 14.26
CA ALA A 39 23.61 -1.56 13.57
C ALA A 39 24.38 -0.49 12.77
N LEU A 40 23.68 0.56 12.34
CA LEU A 40 24.24 1.70 11.62
C LEU A 40 24.71 2.84 12.54
N ASP A 41 24.64 2.64 13.85
CA ASP A 41 25.01 3.63 14.88
C ASP A 41 24.38 5.02 14.65
N VAL A 42 23.09 5.03 14.27
CA VAL A 42 22.35 6.27 14.03
C VAL A 42 22.04 6.94 15.37
N SER A 43 22.43 8.21 15.53
CA SER A 43 22.14 9.01 16.73
C SER A 43 20.63 9.17 16.96
N ASP A 44 20.22 9.54 18.16
CA ASP A 44 18.80 9.75 18.47
C ASP A 44 18.18 10.87 17.63
N ASP A 45 18.91 11.96 17.39
CA ASP A 45 18.47 13.02 16.45
C ASP A 45 18.31 12.49 15.03
N GLY A 46 19.24 11.64 14.59
CA GLY A 46 19.15 10.96 13.29
C GLY A 46 17.94 10.05 13.20
N LYS A 47 17.62 9.29 14.26
CA LYS A 47 16.39 8.45 14.31
C LYS A 47 15.13 9.30 14.28
N ILE A 48 15.12 10.45 14.99
CA ILE A 48 13.98 11.38 14.95
C ILE A 48 13.78 11.91 13.53
N LEU A 49 14.86 12.36 12.88
CA LEU A 49 14.81 12.87 11.51
C LEU A 49 14.28 11.81 10.53
N LEU A 50 14.86 10.60 10.56
CA LEU A 50 14.42 9.49 9.71
C LEU A 50 12.95 9.15 9.90
N LYS A 51 12.48 9.05 11.15
CA LYS A 51 11.07 8.80 11.46
C LYS A 51 10.18 9.95 11.01
N THR A 52 10.62 11.20 11.19
CA THR A 52 9.88 12.38 10.71
C THR A 52 9.68 12.34 9.20
N VAL A 53 10.74 12.11 8.43
CA VAL A 53 10.63 12.03 6.96
C VAL A 53 9.76 10.83 6.54
N HIS A 54 9.94 9.67 7.19
CA HIS A 54 9.11 8.49 6.95
C HIS A 54 7.61 8.77 7.19
N VAL A 55 7.28 9.42 8.30
CA VAL A 55 5.89 9.79 8.63
C VAL A 55 5.32 10.80 7.64
N LEU A 56 6.09 11.82 7.22
CA LEU A 56 5.62 12.81 6.23
C LEU A 56 5.30 12.17 4.88
N ILE A 57 6.16 11.27 4.39
CA ILE A 57 5.86 10.47 3.20
C ILE A 57 4.66 9.55 3.46
N GLY A 58 4.57 8.98 4.65
CA GLY A 58 3.46 8.15 5.11
C GLY A 58 2.12 8.87 5.08
N TYR A 59 2.06 10.17 5.38
CA TYR A 59 0.83 10.95 5.22
C TYR A 59 0.42 11.09 3.76
N VAL A 60 1.36 11.40 2.86
CA VAL A 60 1.07 11.47 1.43
C VAL A 60 0.53 10.13 0.93
N PHE A 61 1.17 9.02 1.33
CA PHE A 61 0.74 7.67 1.05
C PHE A 61 -0.67 7.38 1.58
N ALA A 62 -0.96 7.71 2.86
CA ALA A 62 -2.25 7.45 3.50
C ALA A 62 -3.38 8.25 2.84
N PHE A 63 -3.17 9.52 2.50
CA PHE A 63 -4.15 10.34 1.79
C PHE A 63 -4.40 9.82 0.37
N ASN A 64 -3.35 9.41 -0.34
CA ASN A 64 -3.47 8.83 -1.68
C ASN A 64 -4.25 7.49 -1.63
N LEU A 65 -3.99 6.65 -0.62
CA LEU A 65 -4.73 5.41 -0.42
C LEU A 65 -6.19 5.66 -0.05
N LEU A 66 -6.47 6.61 0.86
CA LEU A 66 -7.83 7.01 1.21
C LEU A 66 -8.60 7.48 -0.03
N TRP A 67 -7.97 8.31 -0.87
CA TRP A 67 -8.55 8.71 -2.15
C TRP A 67 -8.89 7.51 -3.02
N ARG A 68 -7.99 6.52 -3.13
CA ARG A 68 -8.24 5.30 -3.91
C ARG A 68 -9.44 4.50 -3.38
N LEU A 69 -9.57 4.41 -2.07
CA LEU A 69 -10.70 3.71 -1.44
C LEU A 69 -12.03 4.44 -1.73
N ILE A 70 -12.04 5.78 -1.65
CA ILE A 70 -13.21 6.60 -2.02
C ILE A 70 -13.52 6.44 -3.51
N TRP A 71 -12.48 6.50 -4.38
CA TRP A 71 -12.64 6.36 -5.83
C TRP A 71 -13.23 5.02 -6.24
N ALA A 72 -13.04 3.98 -5.43
CA ALA A 72 -13.65 2.68 -5.66
C ALA A 72 -15.18 2.66 -5.48
N PHE A 73 -15.79 3.71 -4.91
CA PHE A 73 -17.25 3.86 -4.85
C PHE A 73 -17.79 4.74 -5.98
N ILE A 74 -17.09 5.83 -6.31
CA ILE A 74 -17.62 6.90 -7.20
C ILE A 74 -16.91 6.97 -8.55
N GLY A 75 -15.79 6.26 -8.74
CA GLY A 75 -14.95 6.31 -9.93
C GLY A 75 -15.55 5.62 -11.16
N SER A 76 -14.71 5.46 -12.18
CA SER A 76 -15.07 4.74 -13.42
C SER A 76 -15.44 3.29 -13.15
N ASP A 77 -16.19 2.65 -14.04
CA ASP A 77 -16.70 1.29 -13.84
C ASP A 77 -15.61 0.27 -13.49
N ARG A 78 -14.43 0.38 -14.09
CA ARG A 78 -13.29 -0.51 -13.85
C ARG A 78 -12.50 -0.18 -12.57
N ALA A 79 -12.67 1.04 -12.02
CA ALA A 79 -12.08 1.45 -10.76
C ALA A 79 -12.90 1.02 -9.54
N ARG A 80 -14.19 0.70 -9.73
CA ARG A 80 -15.14 0.40 -8.64
C ARG A 80 -14.89 -0.95 -7.99
N TRP A 81 -15.30 -1.05 -6.72
CA TRP A 81 -15.20 -2.29 -5.94
C TRP A 81 -15.74 -3.51 -6.67
N ARG A 82 -16.90 -3.38 -7.34
CA ARG A 82 -17.50 -4.49 -8.10
C ARG A 82 -16.60 -5.06 -9.21
N ALA A 83 -15.68 -4.25 -9.76
CA ALA A 83 -14.74 -4.68 -10.78
C ALA A 83 -13.43 -5.22 -10.20
N ILE A 84 -13.12 -4.87 -8.94
CA ILE A 84 -11.86 -5.20 -8.28
C ILE A 84 -12.02 -6.42 -7.37
N LEU A 85 -13.15 -6.50 -6.62
CA LEU A 85 -13.34 -7.57 -5.64
C LEU A 85 -13.44 -8.94 -6.33
N PRO A 86 -12.65 -9.93 -5.87
CA PRO A 86 -12.80 -11.30 -6.30
C PRO A 86 -14.11 -11.87 -5.71
N GLY A 87 -14.93 -12.49 -6.55
CA GLY A 87 -16.19 -13.11 -6.09
C GLY A 87 -17.32 -13.04 -7.10
N GLY A 88 -18.48 -13.54 -6.69
CA GLY A 88 -19.66 -13.71 -7.52
C GLY A 88 -19.84 -15.14 -8.02
N LYS A 89 -21.05 -15.41 -8.58
CA LYS A 89 -21.35 -16.75 -9.15
C LYS A 89 -20.40 -17.06 -10.30
N GLY A 90 -19.72 -18.21 -10.22
CA GLY A 90 -18.80 -18.66 -11.29
C GLY A 90 -17.38 -18.12 -11.21
N TYR A 91 -17.04 -17.23 -10.27
CA TYR A 91 -15.69 -16.65 -10.20
C TYR A 91 -14.55 -17.69 -10.07
N LEU A 92 -14.74 -18.74 -9.26
CA LEU A 92 -13.75 -19.81 -9.14
C LEU A 92 -13.57 -20.58 -10.45
N GLN A 93 -14.66 -20.73 -11.23
CA GLN A 93 -14.56 -21.34 -12.55
C GLN A 93 -13.83 -20.41 -13.52
N GLU A 94 -14.11 -19.10 -13.50
CA GLU A 94 -13.40 -18.11 -14.29
C GLU A 94 -11.89 -18.12 -14.01
N VAL A 95 -11.48 -18.23 -12.72
CA VAL A 95 -10.05 -18.39 -12.34
C VAL A 95 -9.46 -19.67 -12.92
N LYS A 96 -10.18 -20.80 -12.85
CA LYS A 96 -9.70 -22.09 -13.41
C LYS A 96 -9.55 -22.01 -14.92
N ASP A 97 -10.55 -21.48 -15.61
CA ASP A 97 -10.57 -21.37 -17.07
C ASP A 97 -9.48 -20.42 -17.56
N TYR A 98 -9.31 -19.26 -16.91
CA TYR A 98 -8.20 -18.34 -17.19
C TYR A 98 -6.84 -19.02 -17.01
N THR A 99 -6.66 -19.71 -15.88
CA THR A 99 -5.40 -20.39 -15.59
C THR A 99 -5.09 -21.51 -16.57
N ALA A 100 -6.10 -22.29 -16.98
CA ALA A 100 -5.98 -23.35 -17.98
C ALA A 100 -5.62 -22.78 -19.35
N ALA A 101 -6.32 -21.73 -19.81
CA ALA A 101 -6.05 -21.06 -21.07
C ALA A 101 -4.64 -20.43 -21.09
N PHE A 102 -4.23 -19.82 -20.00
CA PHE A 102 -2.89 -19.24 -19.84
C PHE A 102 -1.78 -20.30 -19.93
N LYS A 103 -1.97 -21.46 -19.28
CA LYS A 103 -1.03 -22.62 -19.38
C LYS A 103 -0.99 -23.23 -20.77
N ALA A 104 -2.12 -23.25 -21.48
CA ALA A 104 -2.22 -23.76 -22.85
C ALA A 104 -1.63 -22.80 -23.91
N GLY A 105 -1.13 -21.62 -23.52
CA GLY A 105 -0.60 -20.61 -24.44
C GLY A 105 -1.67 -19.86 -25.24
N GLN A 106 -2.92 -19.90 -24.79
CA GLN A 106 -4.08 -19.21 -25.35
C GLN A 106 -4.70 -18.28 -24.31
N PRO A 107 -3.94 -17.28 -23.80
CA PRO A 107 -4.41 -16.41 -22.71
C PRO A 107 -5.58 -15.56 -23.20
N ARG A 108 -6.62 -15.44 -22.35
CA ARG A 108 -7.76 -14.57 -22.57
C ARG A 108 -7.42 -13.14 -22.23
N GLN A 109 -7.85 -12.18 -23.05
CA GLN A 109 -7.58 -10.76 -22.86
C GLN A 109 -8.69 -10.07 -22.06
N TYR A 110 -8.29 -9.14 -21.17
CA TYR A 110 -9.19 -8.32 -20.32
C TYR A 110 -8.82 -6.85 -20.45
N ILE A 111 -9.84 -5.97 -20.49
CA ILE A 111 -9.62 -4.52 -20.43
C ILE A 111 -9.22 -4.14 -19.00
N GLY A 112 -9.98 -4.60 -18.01
CA GLY A 112 -9.72 -4.41 -16.58
C GLY A 112 -8.69 -5.41 -16.03
N HIS A 113 -8.92 -5.88 -14.81
CA HIS A 113 -8.11 -6.92 -14.19
C HIS A 113 -8.63 -8.30 -14.61
N ASN A 114 -7.71 -9.17 -15.01
CA ASN A 114 -8.02 -10.59 -15.15
C ASN A 114 -8.33 -11.21 -13.77
N PRO A 115 -8.88 -12.42 -13.70
CA PRO A 115 -9.32 -13.03 -12.44
C PRO A 115 -8.22 -13.13 -11.37
N LEU A 116 -6.99 -13.48 -11.73
CA LEU A 116 -5.87 -13.50 -10.79
C LEU A 116 -5.43 -12.09 -10.37
N GLY A 117 -5.48 -11.13 -11.30
CA GLY A 117 -5.18 -9.73 -11.03
C GLY A 117 -6.11 -9.11 -10.00
N ARG A 118 -7.41 -9.49 -9.97
CA ARG A 118 -8.37 -9.05 -8.94
C ARG A 118 -7.95 -9.51 -7.55
N ILE A 119 -7.50 -10.75 -7.39
CA ILE A 119 -6.98 -11.26 -6.12
C ILE A 119 -5.73 -10.47 -5.70
N ALA A 120 -4.78 -10.30 -6.61
CA ALA A 120 -3.53 -9.60 -6.33
C ALA A 120 -3.76 -8.14 -5.90
N VAL A 121 -4.66 -7.42 -6.58
CA VAL A 121 -5.01 -6.03 -6.23
C VAL A 121 -5.65 -5.93 -4.85
N VAL A 122 -6.55 -6.83 -4.50
CA VAL A 122 -7.20 -6.83 -3.16
C VAL A 122 -6.18 -7.13 -2.07
N LEU A 123 -5.29 -8.10 -2.27
CA LEU A 123 -4.23 -8.41 -1.32
C LEU A 123 -3.28 -7.22 -1.13
N LEU A 124 -2.85 -6.57 -2.23
CA LEU A 124 -2.04 -5.37 -2.16
C LEU A 124 -2.75 -4.24 -1.40
N LEU A 125 -4.00 -3.93 -1.74
CA LEU A 125 -4.78 -2.89 -1.04
C LEU A 125 -4.96 -3.20 0.45
N PHE A 126 -5.15 -4.47 0.82
CA PHE A 126 -5.26 -4.89 2.21
C PHE A 126 -3.96 -4.65 2.99
N VAL A 127 -2.81 -5.06 2.43
CA VAL A 127 -1.51 -4.83 3.09
C VAL A 127 -1.19 -3.34 3.14
N LEU A 128 -1.44 -2.57 2.08
CA LEU A 128 -1.26 -1.12 2.07
C LEU A 128 -2.12 -0.43 3.13
N PHE A 129 -3.38 -0.85 3.29
CA PHE A 129 -4.26 -0.33 4.34
C PHE A 129 -3.72 -0.65 5.74
N THR A 130 -3.26 -1.88 5.96
CA THR A 130 -2.64 -2.30 7.23
C THR A 130 -1.40 -1.45 7.53
N GLN A 131 -0.54 -1.20 6.52
CA GLN A 131 0.63 -0.33 6.67
C GLN A 131 0.25 1.12 7.02
N ALA A 132 -0.79 1.67 6.38
CA ALA A 132 -1.26 3.01 6.70
C ALA A 132 -1.76 3.13 8.14
N VAL A 133 -2.60 2.18 8.59
CA VAL A 133 -3.18 2.20 9.94
C VAL A 133 -2.09 2.03 11.00
N THR A 134 -1.24 1.02 10.86
CA THR A 134 -0.14 0.79 11.81
C THR A 134 0.86 1.93 11.82
N GLY A 135 1.22 2.47 10.64
CA GLY A 135 2.12 3.60 10.52
C GLY A 135 1.60 4.88 11.20
N LEU A 136 0.29 5.17 11.09
CA LEU A 136 -0.32 6.31 11.79
C LEU A 136 -0.29 6.15 13.32
N VAL A 137 -0.49 4.92 13.85
CA VAL A 137 -0.34 4.66 15.28
C VAL A 137 1.11 4.85 15.71
N LEU A 138 2.06 4.33 14.93
CA LEU A 138 3.49 4.46 15.22
C LEU A 138 3.98 5.90 15.13
N ALA A 139 3.45 6.71 14.22
CA ALA A 139 3.73 8.15 14.18
C ALA A 139 3.38 8.85 15.50
N GLY A 140 2.25 8.47 16.09
CA GLY A 140 1.83 9.00 17.41
C GLY A 140 2.70 8.53 18.56
N THR A 141 3.00 7.24 18.61
CA THR A 141 3.72 6.62 19.74
C THR A 141 5.23 6.82 19.70
N ASP A 142 5.79 7.06 18.51
CA ASP A 142 7.25 7.18 18.35
C ASP A 142 7.75 8.62 18.40
N ILE A 143 7.04 9.54 17.77
CA ILE A 143 7.47 10.93 17.61
C ILE A 143 6.37 11.97 17.87
N PHE A 144 5.27 11.55 18.50
CA PHE A 144 4.12 12.40 18.88
C PHE A 144 3.44 13.13 17.71
N TYR A 145 3.43 12.54 16.53
CA TYR A 145 2.81 13.11 15.33
C TYR A 145 1.31 12.75 15.23
N PRO A 146 0.51 13.61 14.56
CA PRO A 146 -0.91 13.32 14.33
C PRO A 146 -1.15 11.96 13.65
N PRO A 147 -2.35 11.36 13.80
CA PRO A 147 -3.51 11.87 14.55
C PRO A 147 -3.47 11.59 16.05
N PHE A 148 -2.59 10.71 16.52
CA PHE A 148 -2.60 10.20 17.90
C PHE A 148 -1.55 10.86 18.81
N GLY A 149 -0.62 11.65 18.27
CA GLY A 149 0.53 12.16 18.98
C GLY A 149 0.21 12.96 20.24
N SER A 150 -0.75 13.90 20.18
CA SER A 150 -1.16 14.66 21.33
C SER A 150 -1.82 13.81 22.42
N TRP A 151 -2.61 12.82 22.04
CA TRP A 151 -3.20 11.87 22.98
C TRP A 151 -2.13 11.03 23.68
N ILE A 152 -1.15 10.51 22.93
CA ILE A 152 -0.04 9.74 23.49
C ILE A 152 0.82 10.62 24.41
N ALA A 153 1.15 11.83 24.02
CA ALA A 153 1.93 12.75 24.83
C ALA A 153 1.23 13.05 26.18
N ASN A 154 -0.08 13.30 26.14
CA ASN A 154 -0.87 13.50 27.36
C ASN A 154 -0.89 12.24 28.25
N TRP A 155 -0.91 11.06 27.64
CA TRP A 155 -0.93 9.78 28.39
C TRP A 155 0.37 9.54 29.16
N ILE A 156 1.53 9.89 28.56
CA ILE A 156 2.84 9.51 29.14
C ILE A 156 3.57 10.66 29.85
N ALA A 157 3.06 11.89 29.81
CA ALA A 157 3.69 13.03 30.47
C ALA A 157 3.74 12.83 31.98
N LYS A 158 4.88 13.14 32.62
CA LYS A 158 4.96 13.23 34.08
C LYS A 158 4.02 14.31 34.63
N PRO A 159 3.49 14.17 35.86
CA PRO A 159 2.78 15.25 36.53
C PRO A 159 3.61 16.54 36.54
N GLY A 160 3.00 17.64 36.09
CA GLY A 160 3.65 18.96 36.03
C GLY A 160 4.47 19.25 34.76
N VAL A 161 4.60 18.28 33.85
CA VAL A 161 5.22 18.48 32.53
C VAL A 161 4.13 18.79 31.52
N ASP A 162 4.30 19.85 30.73
CA ASP A 162 3.40 20.16 29.62
C ASP A 162 3.57 19.12 28.50
N PRO A 163 2.53 18.32 28.18
CA PRO A 163 2.60 17.31 27.13
C PRO A 163 3.02 17.84 25.77
N ALA A 164 2.75 19.11 25.46
CA ALA A 164 3.13 19.73 24.19
C ALA A 164 4.64 19.93 24.04
N THR A 165 5.39 19.89 25.15
CA THR A 165 6.85 20.07 25.20
C THR A 165 7.62 18.74 25.18
N LEU A 166 6.92 17.60 25.18
CA LEU A 166 7.58 16.29 25.16
C LEU A 166 8.36 16.09 23.88
N LEU A 167 9.61 15.65 24.05
CA LEU A 167 10.48 15.27 22.93
C LEU A 167 10.60 13.74 22.87
N PRO A 168 10.68 13.15 21.68
CA PRO A 168 11.00 11.74 21.53
C PRO A 168 12.32 11.41 22.23
N TYR A 169 12.39 10.24 22.86
CA TYR A 169 13.56 9.74 23.62
C TYR A 169 13.88 10.49 24.93
N ALA A 170 13.26 11.61 25.27
CA ALA A 170 13.47 12.36 26.51
C ALA A 170 12.77 11.69 27.71
N ARG A 171 13.22 10.49 28.09
CA ARG A 171 12.59 9.62 29.11
C ARG A 171 12.44 10.27 30.48
N ASP A 172 13.27 11.23 30.81
CA ASP A 172 13.21 11.94 32.08
C ASP A 172 11.92 12.78 32.25
N SER A 173 11.27 13.11 31.15
CA SER A 173 9.99 13.85 31.10
C SER A 173 8.76 12.92 31.08
N TYR A 174 8.96 11.59 31.05
CA TYR A 174 7.87 10.62 30.97
C TYR A 174 7.56 10.01 32.33
N ASP A 175 6.28 9.75 32.60
CA ASP A 175 5.86 8.86 33.67
C ASP A 175 6.27 7.42 33.31
N ALA A 176 7.04 6.78 34.18
CA ALA A 176 7.64 5.48 33.86
C ALA A 176 6.59 4.38 33.64
N ALA A 177 5.53 4.36 34.47
CA ALA A 177 4.48 3.36 34.35
C ALA A 177 3.62 3.56 33.12
N ALA A 178 3.23 4.80 32.85
CA ALA A 178 2.47 5.15 31.63
C ALA A 178 3.29 4.89 30.36
N TYR A 179 4.59 5.18 30.39
CA TYR A 179 5.47 4.90 29.23
C TYR A 179 5.59 3.39 28.96
N GLU A 180 5.74 2.54 29.97
CA GLU A 180 5.76 1.08 29.78
C GLU A 180 4.41 0.55 29.29
N ALA A 181 3.29 1.10 29.79
CA ALA A 181 1.96 0.75 29.28
C ALA A 181 1.79 1.15 27.81
N MET A 182 2.27 2.34 27.42
CA MET A 182 2.28 2.79 26.02
C MET A 182 3.16 1.88 25.14
N ARG A 183 4.33 1.47 25.61
CA ARG A 183 5.19 0.51 24.90
C ARG A 183 4.50 -0.82 24.68
N ALA A 184 3.81 -1.34 25.68
CA ALA A 184 3.03 -2.59 25.56
C ALA A 184 1.88 -2.41 24.52
N PHE A 185 1.18 -1.29 24.56
CA PHE A 185 0.16 -0.93 23.54
C PHE A 185 0.76 -0.86 22.12
N ARG A 186 1.93 -0.27 21.98
CA ARG A 186 2.60 -0.05 20.69
C ARG A 186 3.15 -1.35 20.07
N ALA A 187 3.58 -2.31 20.90
CA ALA A 187 4.32 -3.49 20.45
C ALA A 187 3.65 -4.26 19.29
N PRO A 188 2.35 -4.61 19.34
CA PRO A 188 1.72 -5.32 18.23
C PRO A 188 1.67 -4.51 16.93
N PHE A 189 1.60 -3.18 17.01
CA PHE A 189 1.62 -2.33 15.80
C PHE A 189 2.99 -2.32 15.12
N ILE A 190 4.09 -2.37 15.88
CA ILE A 190 5.44 -2.52 15.33
C ILE A 190 5.54 -3.85 14.60
N GLU A 191 5.16 -4.94 15.25
CA GLU A 191 5.25 -6.28 14.70
C GLU A 191 4.43 -6.42 13.40
N ILE A 192 3.17 -5.96 13.42
CA ILE A 192 2.30 -5.99 12.23
C ILE A 192 2.88 -5.11 11.11
N HIS A 193 3.43 -3.94 11.44
CA HIS A 193 4.04 -3.03 10.45
C HIS A 193 5.27 -3.66 9.80
N GLU A 194 6.12 -4.31 10.58
CA GLU A 194 7.33 -5.00 10.10
C GLU A 194 6.97 -6.25 9.27
N ILE A 195 6.06 -7.10 9.75
CA ILE A 195 5.57 -8.25 8.97
C ILE A 195 4.94 -7.78 7.64
N GLY A 196 4.13 -6.72 7.72
CA GLY A 196 3.52 -6.11 6.54
C GLY A 196 4.53 -5.53 5.56
N PHE A 197 5.67 -5.01 6.01
CA PHE A 197 6.78 -4.59 5.15
C PHE A 197 7.32 -5.78 4.32
N TYR A 198 7.63 -6.92 4.95
CA TYR A 198 8.11 -8.10 4.23
C TYR A 198 7.04 -8.69 3.30
N ALA A 199 5.79 -8.71 3.74
CA ALA A 199 4.67 -9.16 2.92
C ALA A 199 4.51 -8.26 1.68
N LEU A 200 4.59 -6.94 1.86
CA LEU A 200 4.52 -5.98 0.76
C LEU A 200 5.67 -6.13 -0.23
N LEU A 201 6.89 -6.31 0.25
CA LEU A 201 8.06 -6.57 -0.59
C LEU A 201 7.84 -7.82 -1.48
N CYS A 202 7.39 -8.92 -0.88
CA CYS A 202 7.08 -10.15 -1.59
C CYS A 202 5.96 -9.92 -2.64
N LEU A 203 4.87 -9.26 -2.26
CA LEU A 203 3.75 -8.97 -3.15
C LEU A 203 4.14 -8.05 -4.31
N ILE A 204 5.02 -7.08 -4.10
CA ILE A 204 5.53 -6.20 -5.17
C ILE A 204 6.33 -7.01 -6.19
N VAL A 205 7.22 -7.89 -5.73
CA VAL A 205 8.01 -8.76 -6.63
C VAL A 205 7.08 -9.66 -7.45
N ILE A 206 6.10 -10.29 -6.80
CA ILE A 206 5.09 -11.12 -7.48
C ILE A 206 4.26 -10.29 -8.47
N HIS A 207 3.85 -9.08 -8.07
CA HIS A 207 3.07 -8.18 -8.93
C HIS A 207 3.84 -7.80 -10.20
N ILE A 208 5.11 -7.38 -10.06
CA ILE A 208 5.95 -7.01 -11.20
C ILE A 208 6.14 -8.24 -12.12
N ALA A 209 6.47 -9.39 -11.56
CA ALA A 209 6.65 -10.63 -12.33
C ALA A 209 5.35 -11.01 -13.06
N ALA A 210 4.20 -10.94 -12.38
CA ALA A 210 2.90 -11.25 -12.98
C ALA A 210 2.57 -10.28 -14.12
N VAL A 211 2.80 -8.98 -13.95
CA VAL A 211 2.55 -7.96 -15.00
C VAL A 211 3.44 -8.24 -16.23
N VAL A 212 4.74 -8.47 -16.03
CA VAL A 212 5.68 -8.74 -17.13
C VAL A 212 5.31 -10.02 -17.88
N VAL A 213 5.04 -11.11 -17.15
CA VAL A 213 4.67 -12.40 -17.76
C VAL A 213 3.34 -12.29 -18.51
N THR A 214 2.35 -11.59 -17.93
CA THR A 214 1.04 -11.37 -18.58
C THR A 214 1.20 -10.51 -19.85
N GLU A 215 1.98 -9.43 -19.80
CA GLU A 215 2.23 -8.59 -20.97
C GLU A 215 2.88 -9.38 -22.11
N ILE A 216 3.89 -10.20 -21.81
CA ILE A 216 4.57 -11.04 -22.80
C ILE A 216 3.62 -12.08 -23.40
N ARG A 217 2.76 -12.70 -22.58
CA ARG A 217 1.91 -13.82 -23.03
C ARG A 217 0.61 -13.37 -23.69
N GLU A 218 -0.03 -12.34 -23.16
CA GLU A 218 -1.29 -11.80 -23.70
C GLU A 218 -1.06 -10.87 -24.89
N GLY A 219 0.19 -10.42 -25.13
CA GLY A 219 0.52 -9.45 -26.20
C GLY A 219 -0.14 -8.09 -26.02
N GLY A 220 -0.54 -7.78 -24.78
CA GLY A 220 -1.22 -6.55 -24.41
C GLY A 220 -0.26 -5.40 -24.11
N THR A 221 -0.82 -4.27 -23.71
CA THR A 221 -0.09 -3.06 -23.34
C THR A 221 -0.39 -2.68 -21.89
N LEU A 222 -0.15 -3.62 -20.94
CA LEU A 222 -0.46 -3.45 -19.52
C LEU A 222 0.38 -2.33 -18.90
N ILE A 223 1.69 -2.35 -19.13
CA ILE A 223 2.62 -1.36 -18.57
C ILE A 223 2.32 0.02 -19.16
N SER A 224 2.19 0.12 -20.49
CA SER A 224 1.89 1.38 -21.15
C SER A 224 0.50 1.93 -20.79
N ALA A 225 -0.46 1.07 -20.44
CA ALA A 225 -1.77 1.50 -19.98
C ALA A 225 -1.72 2.29 -18.65
N MET A 226 -0.70 2.10 -17.82
CA MET A 226 -0.51 2.91 -16.61
C MET A 226 -0.02 4.34 -16.90
N PHE A 227 0.46 4.60 -18.13
CA PHE A 227 0.80 5.96 -18.60
C PHE A 227 -0.32 6.56 -19.44
N THR A 228 -0.83 5.80 -20.41
CA THR A 228 -1.78 6.28 -21.43
C THR A 228 -3.24 6.14 -21.00
N GLY A 229 -3.55 5.22 -20.09
CA GLY A 229 -4.91 4.83 -19.71
C GLY A 229 -5.55 3.85 -20.71
N LYS A 230 -4.86 3.45 -21.78
CA LYS A 230 -5.43 2.64 -22.84
C LYS A 230 -4.69 1.31 -23.00
N LYS A 231 -5.45 0.24 -23.19
CA LYS A 231 -4.94 -1.08 -23.61
C LYS A 231 -5.22 -1.28 -25.10
N ILE A 232 -4.25 -1.87 -25.79
CA ILE A 232 -4.39 -2.33 -27.16
C ILE A 232 -4.55 -3.84 -27.09
N LEU A 233 -5.67 -4.35 -27.61
CA LEU A 233 -6.01 -5.77 -27.59
C LEU A 233 -6.18 -6.30 -29.01
N THR A 234 -5.81 -7.55 -29.23
CA THR A 234 -5.88 -8.24 -30.52
C THR A 234 -7.11 -9.15 -30.65
N GLU A 235 -7.72 -9.46 -29.51
CA GLU A 235 -8.93 -10.29 -29.40
C GLU A 235 -10.05 -9.50 -28.71
N GLU A 236 -11.26 -9.99 -28.78
CA GLU A 236 -12.39 -9.41 -28.04
C GLU A 236 -12.22 -9.69 -26.55
N PRO A 237 -12.17 -8.66 -25.70
CA PRO A 237 -11.92 -8.85 -24.28
C PRO A 237 -13.12 -9.48 -23.57
N GLU A 238 -12.86 -10.36 -22.60
CA GLU A 238 -13.87 -11.10 -21.84
C GLU A 238 -14.78 -10.17 -21.00
N ASP A 239 -14.26 -9.00 -20.61
CA ASP A 239 -14.96 -7.99 -19.79
C ASP A 239 -15.51 -6.82 -20.62
N LEU A 240 -15.75 -7.03 -21.92
CA LEU A 240 -16.40 -6.06 -22.80
C LEU A 240 -17.92 -6.05 -22.50
N LYS A 241 -18.36 -5.20 -21.55
CA LYS A 241 -19.78 -4.96 -21.26
C LYS A 241 -20.02 -3.48 -21.13
#